data_5daed4701e1ae2011c26b1d30f7d304f
#
_entry.id   5daed4701e1ae2011c26b1d30f7d304f
#
_cell.length_a   1.000
_cell.length_b   1.000
_cell.length_c   1.000
_cell.angle_alpha   90.00
_cell.angle_beta   90.00
_cell.angle_gamma   90.00
#
_symmetry.space_group_name_H-M   'P 1'
#
loop_
_entity.id
_entity.type
_entity.pdbx_description
1 polymer ?
#
loop_
_entity_poly.entity_id
_entity_poly.type
_entity_poly.pdbx_seq_one_letter_code
_entity_poly.pdbx_strand_id
1 'polypeptide(L)'
;MGPVFQHKPGACARCAHPLEDLNSTHVCKACGRPQPAPERTIPPDYFAFFGIRPRLRLNVTDLEKRFYEISRTLHPDRFTTAAAEDRLASVERMTLLNEGYRTLKDSFARLRYFLELAGVSRSGRAVPSALAELWFEVQESMSEHAESAAAKLASFEELFASTSRSHARDVEALEREIDAALEKAEAAGLTHSSDVLPLPELLRKLSEWIQVEIYLRSLARDVQRLKAEGPQCR
;
A
#
# COMPACT_ATOMS: atom_id res chain seq x y z
N MET A 1 -20.63 -5.06 -0.65
CA MET A 1 -19.42 -4.21 -0.73
C MET A 1 -19.61 -3.06 0.22
N GLY A 2 -18.80 -2.98 1.27
CA GLY A 2 -18.87 -1.89 2.25
C GLY A 2 -18.27 -0.61 1.67
N PRO A 3 -18.67 0.55 2.18
CA PRO A 3 -18.14 1.84 1.75
C PRO A 3 -16.67 1.97 2.12
N VAL A 4 -15.87 2.40 1.16
CA VAL A 4 -14.40 2.48 1.26
C VAL A 4 -13.93 3.56 2.26
N PHE A 5 -14.79 4.55 2.59
CA PHE A 5 -14.41 5.65 3.48
C PHE A 5 -15.61 6.08 4.33
N GLN A 6 -15.72 5.60 5.54
CA GLN A 6 -16.78 6.04 6.46
C GLN A 6 -16.20 6.77 7.66
N HIS A 7 -16.56 8.05 7.80
CA HIS A 7 -16.63 8.65 9.12
C HIS A 7 -17.68 7.90 9.92
N LYS A 8 -17.28 7.25 11.00
CA LYS A 8 -18.19 6.52 11.89
C LYS A 8 -18.35 7.34 13.18
N PRO A 9 -19.33 8.26 13.25
CA PRO A 9 -19.60 8.98 14.48
C PRO A 9 -20.01 7.99 15.57
N GLY A 10 -19.70 8.32 16.80
CA GLY A 10 -20.00 7.44 17.92
C GLY A 10 -19.85 8.11 19.26
N ALA A 11 -19.71 7.32 20.29
CA ALA A 11 -19.49 7.79 21.64
C ALA A 11 -18.33 7.06 22.30
N CYS A 12 -17.65 7.75 23.20
CA CYS A 12 -16.59 7.16 24.00
C CYS A 12 -17.11 5.95 24.78
N ALA A 13 -16.44 4.82 24.65
CA ALA A 13 -16.80 3.58 25.33
C ALA A 13 -16.78 3.69 26.87
N ARG A 14 -16.15 4.73 27.43
CA ARG A 14 -15.99 4.91 28.87
C ARG A 14 -16.87 5.99 29.49
N CYS A 15 -17.04 7.12 28.81
CA CYS A 15 -17.78 8.27 29.39
C CYS A 15 -18.94 8.76 28.52
N ALA A 16 -19.23 8.04 27.41
CA ALA A 16 -20.28 8.37 26.46
C ALA A 16 -20.13 9.76 25.79
N HIS A 17 -18.97 10.42 25.93
CA HIS A 17 -18.70 11.68 25.24
C HIS A 17 -18.79 11.47 23.73
N PRO A 18 -19.50 12.33 22.98
CA PRO A 18 -19.62 12.20 21.53
C PRO A 18 -18.25 12.28 20.86
N LEU A 19 -18.00 11.40 19.89
CA LEU A 19 -16.81 11.34 19.08
C LEU A 19 -17.19 11.61 17.62
N GLU A 20 -16.43 12.48 16.97
CA GLU A 20 -16.66 12.84 15.57
C GLU A 20 -16.41 11.63 14.65
N ASP A 21 -15.37 10.86 14.94
CA ASP A 21 -15.03 9.67 14.19
C ASP A 21 -14.33 8.63 15.08
N LEU A 22 -14.86 7.43 15.13
CA LEU A 22 -14.32 6.32 15.91
C LEU A 22 -12.99 5.79 15.36
N ASN A 23 -12.75 5.94 14.08
CA ASN A 23 -11.52 5.44 13.46
C ASN A 23 -10.31 6.30 13.86
N SER A 24 -10.41 7.61 13.66
CA SER A 24 -9.33 8.57 13.91
C SER A 24 -9.29 9.11 15.34
N THR A 25 -10.33 8.90 16.16
CA THR A 25 -10.29 9.29 17.56
C THR A 25 -9.61 8.21 18.40
N HIS A 26 -8.34 8.41 18.70
CA HIS A 26 -7.54 7.43 19.43
C HIS A 26 -7.70 7.50 20.93
N VAL A 27 -7.82 8.71 21.46
CA VAL A 27 -7.99 8.98 22.88
C VAL A 27 -9.13 9.97 23.07
N CYS A 28 -10.03 9.70 24.01
CA CYS A 28 -11.14 10.59 24.31
C CYS A 28 -10.65 11.89 24.94
N LYS A 29 -11.01 13.03 24.37
CA LYS A 29 -10.65 14.36 24.90
C LYS A 29 -11.26 14.64 26.27
N ALA A 30 -12.42 14.04 26.59
CA ALA A 30 -13.12 14.29 27.85
C ALA A 30 -12.55 13.47 29.01
N CYS A 31 -12.22 12.19 28.83
CA CYS A 31 -11.77 11.33 29.93
C CYS A 31 -10.31 10.85 29.81
N GLY A 32 -9.61 11.20 28.73
CA GLY A 32 -8.21 10.84 28.52
C GLY A 32 -7.92 9.35 28.25
N ARG A 33 -8.97 8.52 28.07
CA ARG A 33 -8.83 7.08 27.88
C ARG A 33 -8.70 6.70 26.41
N PRO A 34 -7.89 5.70 26.08
CA PRO A 34 -7.78 5.18 24.72
C PRO A 34 -9.10 4.53 24.31
N GLN A 35 -9.47 4.72 23.06
CA GLN A 35 -10.66 4.07 22.52
C GLN A 35 -10.32 2.63 22.11
N PRO A 36 -11.27 1.69 22.17
CA PRO A 36 -11.08 0.36 21.59
C PRO A 36 -10.60 0.47 20.13
N ALA A 37 -9.84 -0.51 19.68
CA ALA A 37 -9.50 -0.59 18.26
C ALA A 37 -10.79 -0.59 17.43
N PRO A 38 -10.82 0.09 16.25
CA PRO A 38 -11.98 0.03 15.39
C PRO A 38 -12.27 -1.42 14.99
N GLU A 39 -13.55 -1.71 14.71
CA GLU A 39 -13.92 -3.03 14.19
C GLU A 39 -13.02 -3.38 13.00
N ARG A 40 -12.43 -4.57 13.02
CA ARG A 40 -11.55 -5.03 11.96
C ARG A 40 -12.36 -5.25 10.69
N THR A 41 -12.30 -4.26 9.81
CA THR A 41 -12.58 -4.51 8.39
C THR A 41 -11.39 -5.27 7.80
N ILE A 42 -11.59 -6.03 6.75
CA ILE A 42 -10.52 -6.75 6.06
C ILE A 42 -10.47 -6.22 4.62
N PRO A 43 -9.42 -5.45 4.29
CA PRO A 43 -8.36 -4.91 5.14
C PRO A 43 -8.81 -3.79 6.09
N PRO A 44 -8.06 -3.48 7.18
CA PRO A 44 -8.34 -2.32 8.03
C PRO A 44 -8.21 -1.01 7.24
N ASP A 45 -9.07 -0.02 7.50
CA ASP A 45 -8.95 1.29 6.85
C ASP A 45 -7.90 2.16 7.53
N TYR A 46 -6.65 2.05 7.04
CA TYR A 46 -5.54 2.84 7.56
C TYR A 46 -5.66 4.33 7.23
N PHE A 47 -6.29 4.72 6.12
CA PHE A 47 -6.50 6.14 5.83
C PHE A 47 -7.43 6.77 6.87
N ALA A 48 -8.56 6.13 7.14
CA ALA A 48 -9.48 6.57 8.19
C ALA A 48 -8.80 6.53 9.57
N PHE A 49 -7.99 5.51 9.86
CA PHE A 49 -7.26 5.40 11.12
C PHE A 49 -6.29 6.57 11.34
N PHE A 50 -5.58 7.02 10.31
CA PHE A 50 -4.71 8.19 10.37
C PHE A 50 -5.47 9.52 10.26
N GLY A 51 -6.78 9.50 10.06
CA GLY A 51 -7.58 10.70 9.82
C GLY A 51 -7.15 11.45 8.56
N ILE A 52 -6.71 10.72 7.55
CA ILE A 52 -6.31 11.26 6.25
C ILE A 52 -7.24 10.75 5.15
N ARG A 53 -7.39 11.55 4.12
CA ARG A 53 -8.15 11.14 2.94
C ARG A 53 -7.33 10.14 2.13
N PRO A 54 -7.99 9.15 1.52
CA PRO A 54 -7.33 8.21 0.63
C PRO A 54 -6.71 8.94 -0.56
N ARG A 55 -5.42 8.71 -0.74
CA ARG A 55 -4.63 9.22 -1.86
C ARG A 55 -3.50 8.24 -2.16
N LEU A 56 -3.19 8.08 -3.43
CA LEU A 56 -2.04 7.28 -3.84
C LEU A 56 -0.75 8.07 -3.68
N ARG A 57 -0.81 9.39 -3.88
CA ARG A 57 0.33 10.30 -3.72
C ARG A 57 0.27 10.96 -2.35
N LEU A 58 0.84 10.28 -1.35
CA LEU A 58 0.94 10.80 0.00
C LEU A 58 2.25 11.56 0.24
N ASN A 59 2.16 12.66 0.97
CA ASN A 59 3.34 13.28 1.56
C ASN A 59 3.81 12.44 2.76
N VAL A 60 4.93 11.73 2.58
CA VAL A 60 5.49 10.83 3.61
C VAL A 60 5.89 11.59 4.86
N THR A 61 6.38 12.83 4.74
CA THR A 61 6.75 13.66 5.89
C THR A 61 5.53 14.02 6.75
N ASP A 62 4.40 14.32 6.12
CA ASP A 62 3.17 14.63 6.87
C ASP A 62 2.56 13.37 7.49
N LEU A 63 2.65 12.21 6.81
CA LEU A 63 2.29 10.92 7.38
C LEU A 63 3.15 10.61 8.62
N GLU A 64 4.46 10.86 8.55
CA GLU A 64 5.38 10.63 9.66
C GLU A 64 5.09 11.53 10.87
N LYS A 65 4.81 12.81 10.65
CA LYS A 65 4.36 13.71 11.72
C LYS A 65 3.11 13.18 12.41
N ARG A 66 2.09 12.79 11.65
CA ARG A 66 0.85 12.19 12.20
C ARG A 66 1.13 10.91 12.96
N PHE A 67 2.00 10.05 12.44
CA PHE A 67 2.43 8.83 13.15
C PHE A 67 2.98 9.16 14.54
N TYR A 68 3.90 10.13 14.65
CA TYR A 68 4.46 10.50 15.94
C TYR A 68 3.45 11.18 16.86
N GLU A 69 2.57 12.01 16.34
CA GLU A 69 1.48 12.65 17.12
C GLU A 69 0.57 11.59 17.73
N ILE A 70 0.10 10.65 16.94
CA ILE A 70 -0.78 9.55 17.39
C ILE A 70 -0.01 8.64 18.37
N SER A 71 1.22 8.25 18.04
CA SER A 71 2.05 7.38 18.86
C SER A 71 2.26 7.96 20.28
N ARG A 72 2.52 9.26 20.39
CA ARG A 72 2.68 9.92 21.69
C ARG A 72 1.41 9.83 22.56
N THR A 73 0.24 9.85 21.96
CA THR A 73 -1.04 9.76 22.69
C THR A 73 -1.39 8.34 23.09
N LEU A 74 -0.99 7.37 22.26
CA LEU A 74 -1.32 5.95 22.41
C LEU A 74 -0.24 5.13 23.12
N HIS A 75 0.93 5.69 23.40
CA HIS A 75 2.06 4.90 23.91
C HIS A 75 1.69 4.09 25.16
N PRO A 76 1.95 2.76 25.18
CA PRO A 76 1.56 1.89 26.30
C PRO A 76 2.05 2.36 27.66
N ASP A 77 3.22 3.03 27.72
CA ASP A 77 3.79 3.55 28.98
C ASP A 77 2.87 4.58 29.66
N ARG A 78 2.02 5.26 28.88
CA ARG A 78 1.05 6.22 29.45
C ARG A 78 -0.08 5.52 30.21
N PHE A 79 -0.28 4.24 29.95
CA PHE A 79 -1.41 3.46 30.47
C PHE A 79 -0.98 2.32 31.41
N THR A 80 0.28 2.30 31.86
CA THR A 80 0.83 1.24 32.71
C THR A 80 0.03 1.02 33.98
N THR A 81 -0.49 2.09 34.57
CA THR A 81 -1.33 2.07 35.79
C THR A 81 -2.82 2.11 35.50
N ALA A 82 -3.23 2.14 34.23
CA ALA A 82 -4.64 2.17 33.84
C ALA A 82 -5.28 0.77 33.93
N ALA A 83 -6.60 0.71 33.75
CA ALA A 83 -7.37 -0.54 33.70
C ALA A 83 -6.84 -1.47 32.57
N ALA A 84 -7.04 -2.76 32.72
CA ALA A 84 -6.55 -3.76 31.77
C ALA A 84 -7.06 -3.51 30.34
N GLU A 85 -8.32 -3.10 30.22
CA GLU A 85 -8.94 -2.79 28.91
C GLU A 85 -8.31 -1.56 28.26
N ASP A 86 -7.91 -0.53 29.03
CA ASP A 86 -7.26 0.67 28.48
C ASP A 86 -5.85 0.33 27.99
N ARG A 87 -5.12 -0.53 28.74
CA ARG A 87 -3.82 -1.04 28.30
C ARG A 87 -3.94 -1.84 27.00
N LEU A 88 -4.95 -2.73 26.92
CA LEU A 88 -5.19 -3.52 25.71
C LEU A 88 -5.54 -2.62 24.54
N ALA A 89 -6.45 -1.67 24.71
CA ALA A 89 -6.83 -0.72 23.66
C ALA A 89 -5.64 0.09 23.15
N SER A 90 -4.74 0.53 24.03
CA SER A 90 -3.49 1.20 23.68
C SER A 90 -2.61 0.31 22.80
N VAL A 91 -2.37 -0.94 23.20
CA VAL A 91 -1.52 -1.89 22.46
C VAL A 91 -2.11 -2.22 21.09
N GLU A 92 -3.42 -2.51 21.03
CA GLU A 92 -4.10 -2.83 19.77
C GLU A 92 -4.04 -1.67 18.78
N ARG A 93 -4.32 -0.44 19.24
CA ARG A 93 -4.23 0.76 18.38
C ARG A 93 -2.78 1.07 17.97
N MET A 94 -1.78 0.84 18.83
CA MET A 94 -0.38 0.97 18.47
C MET A 94 0.04 -0.04 17.39
N THR A 95 -0.49 -1.27 17.46
CA THR A 95 -0.27 -2.28 16.42
C THR A 95 -0.82 -1.81 15.07
N LEU A 96 -2.07 -1.36 15.03
CA LEU A 96 -2.69 -0.81 13.81
C LEU A 96 -1.94 0.42 13.30
N LEU A 97 -1.48 1.30 14.19
CA LEU A 97 -0.69 2.48 13.84
C LEU A 97 0.61 2.08 13.12
N ASN A 98 1.33 1.11 13.66
CA ASN A 98 2.59 0.63 13.09
C ASN A 98 2.39 -0.07 11.75
N GLU A 99 1.36 -0.91 11.63
CA GLU A 99 1.01 -1.62 10.40
C GLU A 99 0.59 -0.62 9.31
N GLY A 100 -0.31 0.31 9.66
CA GLY A 100 -0.78 1.36 8.75
C GLY A 100 0.34 2.26 8.28
N TYR A 101 1.24 2.69 9.18
CA TYR A 101 2.40 3.50 8.82
C TYR A 101 3.31 2.78 7.81
N ARG A 102 3.67 1.52 8.06
CA ARG A 102 4.49 0.73 7.12
C ARG A 102 3.82 0.59 5.76
N THR A 103 2.51 0.29 5.76
CA THR A 103 1.73 0.11 4.52
C THR A 103 1.62 1.42 3.73
N LEU A 104 1.31 2.53 4.40
CA LEU A 104 1.10 3.81 3.72
C LEU A 104 2.40 4.52 3.33
N LYS A 105 3.50 4.30 4.05
CA LYS A 105 4.81 4.88 3.76
C LYS A 105 5.43 4.31 2.49
N ASP A 106 5.35 3.01 2.29
CA ASP A 106 5.85 2.34 1.10
C ASP A 106 4.89 2.53 -0.07
N SER A 107 5.36 3.12 -1.17
CA SER A 107 4.51 3.43 -2.33
C SER A 107 3.86 2.18 -2.93
N PHE A 108 4.63 1.11 -3.10
CA PHE A 108 4.12 -0.12 -3.69
C PHE A 108 3.14 -0.86 -2.75
N ALA A 109 3.45 -0.92 -1.46
CA ALA A 109 2.54 -1.49 -0.47
C ALA A 109 1.23 -0.70 -0.41
N ARG A 110 1.30 0.64 -0.49
CA ARG A 110 0.14 1.54 -0.53
C ARG A 110 -0.75 1.30 -1.75
N LEU A 111 -0.16 1.15 -2.95
CA LEU A 111 -0.92 0.83 -4.17
C LEU A 111 -1.66 -0.50 -4.05
N ARG A 112 -0.98 -1.53 -3.55
CA ARG A 112 -1.59 -2.84 -3.32
C ARG A 112 -2.71 -2.78 -2.28
N TYR A 113 -2.46 -2.11 -1.18
CA TYR A 113 -3.44 -1.90 -0.12
C TYR A 113 -4.66 -1.13 -0.62
N PHE A 114 -4.47 -0.11 -1.46
CA PHE A 114 -5.57 0.65 -2.05
C PHE A 114 -6.49 -0.23 -2.90
N LEU A 115 -5.96 -1.16 -3.70
CA LEU A 115 -6.76 -2.13 -4.44
C LEU A 115 -7.52 -3.09 -3.51
N GLU A 116 -6.87 -3.57 -2.46
CA GLU A 116 -7.51 -4.45 -1.46
C GLU A 116 -8.67 -3.71 -0.76
N LEU A 117 -8.45 -2.45 -0.39
CA LEU A 117 -9.48 -1.60 0.22
C LEU A 117 -10.64 -1.33 -0.74
N ALA A 118 -10.36 -1.18 -2.04
CA ALA A 118 -11.38 -1.04 -3.08
C ALA A 118 -12.10 -2.36 -3.43
N GLY A 119 -11.72 -3.48 -2.83
CA GLY A 119 -12.30 -4.81 -3.08
C GLY A 119 -11.96 -5.38 -4.45
N VAL A 120 -10.90 -4.90 -5.09
CA VAL A 120 -10.46 -5.38 -6.40
C VAL A 120 -9.59 -6.62 -6.23
N SER A 121 -10.09 -7.76 -6.72
CA SER A 121 -9.30 -9.00 -6.77
C SER A 121 -8.19 -8.88 -7.80
N ARG A 122 -7.05 -9.51 -7.51
CA ARG A 122 -5.93 -9.60 -8.47
C ARG A 122 -6.37 -10.42 -9.67
N SER A 123 -6.45 -9.79 -10.83
CA SER A 123 -6.76 -10.48 -12.09
C SER A 123 -5.47 -10.70 -12.90
N GLY A 124 -5.21 -11.96 -13.24
CA GLY A 124 -4.25 -12.36 -14.27
C GLY A 124 -2.77 -12.13 -13.97
N ARG A 125 -1.92 -12.74 -14.80
CA ARG A 125 -0.48 -12.40 -14.90
C ARG A 125 -0.29 -11.57 -16.16
N ALA A 126 -0.12 -10.26 -16.03
CA ALA A 126 0.40 -9.44 -17.11
C ALA A 126 1.93 -9.57 -17.10
N VAL A 127 2.48 -10.34 -18.01
CA VAL A 127 3.94 -10.52 -18.18
C VAL A 127 4.32 -9.87 -19.50
N PRO A 128 5.29 -8.93 -19.53
CA PRO A 128 5.84 -8.42 -20.78
C PRO A 128 6.54 -9.56 -21.54
N SER A 129 5.93 -10.04 -22.64
CA SER A 129 6.40 -11.25 -23.36
C SER A 129 7.84 -11.12 -23.83
N ALA A 130 8.20 -9.97 -24.43
CA ALA A 130 9.55 -9.72 -24.91
C ALA A 130 10.63 -9.83 -23.80
N LEU A 131 10.29 -9.39 -22.59
CA LEU A 131 11.19 -9.49 -21.45
C LEU A 131 11.31 -10.93 -20.94
N ALA A 132 10.20 -11.68 -20.96
CA ALA A 132 10.18 -13.07 -20.57
C ALA A 132 10.97 -13.96 -21.57
N GLU A 133 10.78 -13.73 -22.85
CA GLU A 133 11.48 -14.45 -23.93
C GLU A 133 13.00 -14.22 -23.83
N LEU A 134 13.42 -12.97 -23.73
CA LEU A 134 14.85 -12.64 -23.64
C LEU A 134 15.48 -13.17 -22.34
N TRP A 135 14.73 -13.18 -21.23
CA TRP A 135 15.21 -13.77 -19.98
C TRP A 135 15.41 -15.29 -20.10
N PHE A 136 14.49 -15.98 -20.81
CA PHE A 136 14.63 -17.40 -21.09
C PHE A 136 15.88 -17.68 -21.93
N GLU A 137 16.11 -16.89 -22.99
CA GLU A 137 17.32 -17.01 -23.82
C GLU A 137 18.62 -16.77 -23.03
N VAL A 138 18.62 -15.86 -22.06
CA VAL A 138 19.76 -15.66 -21.15
C VAL A 138 20.02 -16.91 -20.32
N GLN A 139 18.98 -17.49 -19.73
CA GLN A 139 19.12 -18.70 -18.91
C GLN A 139 19.60 -19.91 -19.71
N GLU A 140 19.10 -20.09 -20.93
CA GLU A 140 19.52 -21.16 -21.83
C GLU A 140 20.99 -21.01 -22.23
N SER A 141 21.43 -19.80 -22.65
CA SER A 141 22.79 -19.57 -23.06
C SER A 141 23.83 -19.67 -21.93
N MET A 142 23.41 -19.43 -20.66
CA MET A 142 24.26 -19.66 -19.50
C MET A 142 24.69 -21.12 -19.33
N SER A 143 23.86 -22.07 -19.82
CA SER A 143 24.16 -23.51 -19.77
C SER A 143 25.08 -23.97 -20.93
N GLU A 144 25.16 -23.20 -22.02
CA GLU A 144 25.85 -23.63 -23.26
C GLU A 144 27.20 -22.94 -23.51
N HIS A 145 27.26 -21.58 -23.50
CA HIS A 145 28.44 -20.82 -23.86
C HIS A 145 28.55 -19.47 -23.13
N ALA A 146 29.57 -19.27 -22.29
CA ALA A 146 29.72 -18.09 -21.45
C ALA A 146 29.83 -16.74 -22.21
N GLU A 147 30.46 -16.71 -23.40
CA GLU A 147 30.58 -15.47 -24.20
C GLU A 147 29.25 -15.03 -24.80
N SER A 148 28.43 -15.98 -25.29
CA SER A 148 27.08 -15.72 -25.80
C SER A 148 26.15 -15.26 -24.69
N ALA A 149 26.28 -15.81 -23.49
CA ALA A 149 25.50 -15.44 -22.33
C ALA A 149 25.73 -13.98 -21.90
N ALA A 150 26.98 -13.51 -21.93
CA ALA A 150 27.30 -12.12 -21.56
C ALA A 150 26.61 -11.09 -22.46
N ALA A 151 26.65 -11.33 -23.80
CA ALA A 151 26.01 -10.44 -24.77
C ALA A 151 24.48 -10.41 -24.60
N LYS A 152 23.84 -11.57 -24.40
CA LYS A 152 22.39 -11.68 -24.18
C LYS A 152 22.00 -11.03 -22.85
N LEU A 153 22.79 -11.21 -21.80
CA LEU A 153 22.55 -10.56 -20.51
C LEU A 153 22.59 -9.03 -20.62
N ALA A 154 23.56 -8.47 -21.38
CA ALA A 154 23.62 -7.04 -21.61
C ALA A 154 22.39 -6.51 -22.34
N SER A 155 21.93 -7.19 -23.39
CA SER A 155 20.71 -6.85 -24.11
C SER A 155 19.46 -6.94 -23.22
N PHE A 156 19.40 -7.96 -22.38
CA PHE A 156 18.33 -8.10 -21.39
C PHE A 156 18.34 -6.93 -20.39
N GLU A 157 19.49 -6.55 -19.86
CA GLU A 157 19.60 -5.44 -18.90
C GLU A 157 19.17 -4.10 -19.51
N GLU A 158 19.47 -3.84 -20.77
CA GLU A 158 19.03 -2.65 -21.47
C GLU A 158 17.49 -2.63 -21.64
N LEU A 159 16.92 -3.73 -22.12
CA LEU A 159 15.46 -3.88 -22.24
C LEU A 159 14.78 -3.79 -20.89
N PHE A 160 15.31 -4.47 -19.86
CA PHE A 160 14.79 -4.42 -18.50
C PHE A 160 14.80 -2.98 -17.93
N ALA A 161 15.92 -2.26 -18.10
CA ALA A 161 16.05 -0.89 -17.64
C ALA A 161 15.09 0.06 -18.37
N SER A 162 14.92 -0.10 -19.69
CA SER A 162 14.00 0.73 -20.48
C SER A 162 12.53 0.45 -20.09
N THR A 163 12.17 -0.82 -19.94
CA THR A 163 10.84 -1.27 -19.51
C THR A 163 10.53 -0.76 -18.10
N SER A 164 11.47 -0.90 -17.17
CA SER A 164 11.28 -0.42 -15.80
C SER A 164 11.09 1.10 -15.72
N ARG A 165 11.83 1.87 -16.52
CA ARG A 165 11.65 3.34 -16.59
C ARG A 165 10.31 3.74 -17.18
N SER A 166 9.83 3.06 -18.23
CA SER A 166 8.50 3.31 -18.78
C SER A 166 7.42 3.00 -17.75
N HIS A 167 7.53 1.82 -17.16
CA HIS A 167 6.59 1.33 -16.15
C HIS A 167 6.50 2.27 -14.92
N ALA A 168 7.61 2.84 -14.45
CA ALA A 168 7.63 3.82 -13.38
C ALA A 168 6.89 5.13 -13.76
N ARG A 169 7.03 5.58 -15.02
CA ARG A 169 6.30 6.78 -15.50
C ARG A 169 4.80 6.53 -15.61
N ASP A 170 4.42 5.32 -16.04
CA ASP A 170 3.02 4.94 -16.22
C ASP A 170 2.28 4.95 -14.88
N VAL A 171 2.89 4.47 -13.79
CA VAL A 171 2.26 4.50 -12.46
C VAL A 171 2.10 5.93 -11.94
N GLU A 172 3.07 6.81 -12.15
CA GLU A 172 2.95 8.20 -11.72
C GLU A 172 1.79 8.93 -12.41
N ALA A 173 1.55 8.62 -13.69
CA ALA A 173 0.39 9.13 -14.42
C ALA A 173 -0.91 8.56 -13.86
N LEU A 174 -0.96 7.25 -13.63
CA LEU A 174 -2.12 6.56 -13.10
C LEU A 174 -2.47 6.99 -11.67
N GLU A 175 -1.48 7.20 -10.80
CA GLU A 175 -1.68 7.74 -9.46
C GLU A 175 -2.34 9.14 -9.51
N ARG A 176 -1.89 10.00 -10.42
CA ARG A 176 -2.48 11.34 -10.61
C ARG A 176 -3.92 11.26 -11.08
N GLU A 177 -4.22 10.36 -12.02
CA GLU A 177 -5.58 10.17 -12.54
C GLU A 177 -6.52 9.66 -11.45
N ILE A 178 -6.09 8.70 -10.65
CA ILE A 178 -6.86 8.15 -9.53
C ILE A 178 -7.10 9.23 -8.47
N ASP A 179 -6.06 9.95 -8.05
CA ASP A 179 -6.18 11.00 -7.04
C ASP A 179 -7.11 12.13 -7.51
N ALA A 180 -7.03 12.53 -8.79
CA ALA A 180 -7.93 13.52 -9.37
C ALA A 180 -9.39 13.03 -9.44
N ALA A 181 -9.60 11.74 -9.71
CA ALA A 181 -10.94 11.14 -9.68
C ALA A 181 -11.53 11.13 -8.27
N LEU A 182 -10.71 10.79 -7.27
CA LEU A 182 -11.11 10.84 -5.86
C LEU A 182 -11.46 12.27 -5.41
N GLU A 183 -10.70 13.27 -5.82
CA GLU A 183 -10.98 14.68 -5.51
C GLU A 183 -12.30 15.17 -6.12
N LYS A 184 -12.57 14.79 -7.36
CA LYS A 184 -13.84 15.12 -8.02
C LYS A 184 -15.03 14.48 -7.32
N ALA A 185 -14.89 13.23 -6.91
CA ALA A 185 -15.93 12.52 -6.18
C ALA A 185 -16.23 13.16 -4.83
N GLU A 186 -15.21 13.55 -4.09
CA GLU A 186 -15.36 14.27 -2.82
C GLU A 186 -16.07 15.63 -3.02
N ALA A 187 -15.66 16.39 -4.03
CA ALA A 187 -16.27 17.68 -4.37
C ALA A 187 -17.76 17.54 -4.73
N ALA A 188 -18.15 16.39 -5.31
CA ALA A 188 -19.54 16.05 -5.60
C ALA A 188 -20.31 15.49 -4.41
N GLY A 189 -19.70 15.39 -3.22
CA GLY A 189 -20.33 14.81 -2.02
C GLY A 189 -20.50 13.29 -2.08
N LEU A 190 -19.84 12.62 -3.03
CA LEU A 190 -19.88 11.19 -3.23
C LEU A 190 -18.91 10.53 -2.23
N THR A 191 -19.47 9.90 -1.20
CA THR A 191 -18.70 9.24 -0.14
C THR A 191 -18.58 7.73 -0.31
N HIS A 192 -19.27 7.17 -1.31
CA HIS A 192 -19.29 5.74 -1.58
C HIS A 192 -18.50 5.39 -2.84
N SER A 193 -17.72 4.33 -2.76
CA SER A 193 -16.90 3.84 -3.89
C SER A 193 -17.71 3.40 -5.12
N SER A 194 -19.00 3.05 -4.94
CA SER A 194 -19.91 2.71 -6.03
C SER A 194 -20.30 3.89 -6.89
N ASP A 195 -20.19 5.10 -6.36
CA ASP A 195 -20.68 6.33 -7.02
C ASP A 195 -19.56 7.07 -7.78
N VAL A 196 -18.31 6.59 -7.66
CA VAL A 196 -17.13 7.22 -8.26
C VAL A 196 -16.84 6.60 -9.64
N LEU A 197 -17.54 7.02 -10.66
CA LEU A 197 -17.22 6.73 -12.06
C LEU A 197 -16.16 7.75 -12.56
N PRO A 198 -15.02 7.35 -13.07
CA PRO A 198 -14.56 6.16 -13.79
C PRO A 198 -13.56 5.26 -13.02
N LEU A 199 -13.67 5.15 -11.71
CA LEU A 199 -12.71 4.45 -10.86
C LEU A 199 -12.49 2.96 -11.22
N PRO A 200 -13.51 2.16 -11.64
CA PRO A 200 -13.31 0.75 -11.97
C PRO A 200 -12.26 0.50 -13.05
N GLU A 201 -12.24 1.33 -14.09
CA GLU A 201 -11.25 1.20 -15.17
C GLU A 201 -9.83 1.58 -14.69
N LEU A 202 -9.71 2.63 -13.90
CA LEU A 202 -8.43 3.03 -13.32
C LEU A 202 -7.90 1.98 -12.33
N LEU A 203 -8.79 1.37 -11.54
CA LEU A 203 -8.44 0.29 -10.63
C LEU A 203 -8.01 -0.98 -11.39
N ARG A 204 -8.64 -1.29 -12.52
CA ARG A 204 -8.22 -2.38 -13.40
C ARG A 204 -6.80 -2.13 -13.94
N LYS A 205 -6.52 -0.93 -14.46
CA LYS A 205 -5.19 -0.53 -14.93
C LYS A 205 -4.15 -0.62 -13.81
N LEU A 206 -4.49 -0.16 -12.60
CA LEU A 206 -3.61 -0.26 -11.44
C LEU A 206 -3.34 -1.72 -11.06
N SER A 207 -4.34 -2.59 -11.12
CA SER A 207 -4.16 -4.02 -10.87
C SER A 207 -3.21 -4.66 -11.87
N GLU A 208 -3.36 -4.36 -13.16
CA GLU A 208 -2.47 -4.84 -14.23
C GLU A 208 -1.05 -4.31 -14.04
N TRP A 209 -0.91 -3.03 -13.73
CA TRP A 209 0.38 -2.41 -13.44
C TRP A 209 1.10 -3.14 -12.26
N ILE A 210 0.39 -3.42 -11.17
CA ILE A 210 0.95 -4.12 -10.01
C ILE A 210 1.44 -5.53 -10.40
N GLN A 211 0.75 -6.25 -11.29
CA GLN A 211 1.21 -7.56 -11.74
C GLN A 211 2.53 -7.48 -12.49
N VAL A 212 2.68 -6.50 -13.38
CA VAL A 212 3.94 -6.25 -14.10
C VAL A 212 5.06 -5.87 -13.11
N GLU A 213 4.78 -5.02 -12.14
CA GLU A 213 5.77 -4.61 -11.12
C GLU A 213 6.25 -5.80 -10.27
N ILE A 214 5.35 -6.70 -9.88
CA ILE A 214 5.72 -7.93 -9.15
C ILE A 214 6.67 -8.77 -10.01
N TYR A 215 6.39 -8.92 -11.30
CA TYR A 215 7.24 -9.64 -12.23
C TYR A 215 8.61 -9.00 -12.38
N LEU A 216 8.66 -7.67 -12.62
CA LEU A 216 9.93 -6.93 -12.75
C LEU A 216 10.79 -7.05 -11.48
N ARG A 217 10.20 -6.95 -10.30
CA ARG A 217 10.91 -7.15 -9.03
C ARG A 217 11.43 -8.57 -8.85
N SER A 218 10.72 -9.57 -9.36
CA SER A 218 11.21 -10.95 -9.36
C SER A 218 12.41 -11.10 -10.27
N LEU A 219 12.31 -10.61 -11.51
CA LEU A 219 13.40 -10.64 -12.47
C LEU A 219 14.66 -9.91 -11.95
N ALA A 220 14.50 -8.75 -11.33
CA ALA A 220 15.61 -8.01 -10.74
C ALA A 220 16.39 -8.85 -9.72
N ARG A 221 15.68 -9.61 -8.87
CA ARG A 221 16.31 -10.51 -7.90
C ARG A 221 17.03 -11.68 -8.57
N ASP A 222 16.42 -12.25 -9.60
CA ASP A 222 16.98 -13.38 -10.34
C ASP A 222 18.26 -12.96 -11.09
N VAL A 223 18.27 -11.77 -11.70
CA VAL A 223 19.47 -11.18 -12.31
C VAL A 223 20.58 -10.95 -11.30
N GLN A 224 20.24 -10.40 -10.12
CA GLN A 224 21.23 -10.19 -9.06
C GLN A 224 21.84 -11.51 -8.57
N ARG A 225 21.00 -12.54 -8.41
CA ARG A 225 21.47 -13.89 -8.05
C ARG A 225 22.41 -14.45 -9.11
N LEU A 226 22.02 -14.38 -10.38
CA LEU A 226 22.82 -14.85 -11.50
C LEU A 226 24.21 -14.20 -11.53
N LYS A 227 24.27 -12.88 -11.29
CA LYS A 227 25.54 -12.13 -11.23
C LYS A 227 26.40 -12.51 -10.03
N ALA A 228 25.80 -12.83 -8.90
CA ALA A 228 26.52 -13.21 -7.68
C ALA A 228 27.09 -14.63 -7.75
N GLU A 229 26.37 -15.56 -8.41
CA GLU A 229 26.77 -16.96 -8.51
C GLU A 229 27.80 -17.19 -9.64
N GLY A 230 27.91 -16.28 -10.62
CA GLY A 230 28.76 -16.43 -11.80
C GLY A 230 28.31 -17.58 -12.72
N PRO A 231 28.92 -17.75 -13.90
CA PRO A 231 28.66 -18.89 -14.74
C PRO A 231 29.12 -20.16 -14.03
N GLN A 232 28.15 -21.01 -13.65
CA GLN A 232 28.46 -22.34 -13.10
C GLN A 232 29.03 -23.18 -14.25
N CYS A 233 30.35 -23.24 -14.38
CA CYS A 233 31.01 -24.27 -15.17
C CYS A 233 30.70 -25.63 -14.52
N ARG A 234 29.84 -26.42 -15.16
CA ARG A 234 29.75 -27.85 -14.97
C ARG A 234 30.69 -28.56 -15.91
#